data_e4835abcc96b4d4efebbb1cecdbc099a
#
_entry.id   e4835abcc96b4d4efebbb1cecdbc099a
#
_cell.length_a   1.000
_cell.length_b   1.000
_cell.length_c   1.000
_cell.angle_alpha   90.00
_cell.angle_beta   90.00
_cell.angle_gamma   90.00
#
_symmetry.space_group_name_H-M   'P 1'
#
loop_
_entity.id
_entity.type
_entity.pdbx_description
1 polymer ?
#
loop_
_entity_poly.entity_id
_entity_poly.type
_entity_poly.pdbx_seq_one_letter_code
_entity_poly.pdbx_strand_id
1 'polypeptide(L)'
;MGFQAKYLESRQPSDYETNIDALAAEGYNVIITVGSSMGDATAVKAKQYPNIKFAIVDNAHADGGLTNITSLMFAEDQVGFLAGVLAACPGRASFALSPVCRHLQVIAT
;
A
#
# COMPACT_ATOMS: atom_id res chain seq x y z
N MET A 1 -15.44 -22.11 5.10
CA MET A 1 -15.70 -20.71 4.67
C MET A 1 -14.82 -20.41 3.47
N GLY A 2 -15.42 -20.04 2.35
CA GLY A 2 -14.67 -19.62 1.17
C GLY A 2 -14.58 -18.10 1.14
N PHE A 3 -13.35 -17.56 1.17
CA PHE A 3 -13.11 -16.16 0.84
C PHE A 3 -12.75 -16.09 -0.63
N GLN A 4 -13.35 -15.14 -1.35
CA GLN A 4 -12.91 -14.82 -2.70
C GLN A 4 -11.92 -13.68 -2.61
N ALA A 5 -10.71 -13.90 -3.12
CA ALA A 5 -9.67 -12.89 -3.18
C ALA A 5 -9.27 -12.65 -4.63
N LYS A 6 -9.14 -11.37 -5.00
CA LYS A 6 -8.66 -10.94 -6.30
C LYS A 6 -7.57 -9.89 -6.09
N TYR A 7 -6.55 -9.91 -6.92
CA TYR A 7 -5.57 -8.84 -6.91
C TYR A 7 -5.45 -8.19 -8.27
N LEU A 8 -5.16 -6.89 -8.26
CA LEU A 8 -4.89 -6.09 -9.45
C LEU A 8 -3.56 -5.37 -9.28
N GLU A 9 -2.68 -5.53 -10.25
CA GLU A 9 -1.41 -4.83 -10.29
C GLU A 9 -1.58 -3.46 -10.94
N SER A 10 -1.09 -2.43 -10.27
CA SER A 10 -1.06 -1.06 -10.80
C SER A 10 0.34 -0.72 -11.27
N ARG A 11 0.48 -0.39 -12.54
CA ARG A 11 1.78 -0.06 -13.15
C ARG A 11 2.04 1.44 -13.21
N GLN A 12 0.98 2.22 -13.19
CA GLN A 12 1.03 3.68 -13.27
C GLN A 12 0.11 4.30 -12.21
N PRO A 13 0.40 5.52 -11.76
CA PRO A 13 -0.46 6.20 -10.79
C PRO A 13 -1.92 6.38 -11.25
N SER A 14 -2.14 6.49 -12.56
CA SER A 14 -3.48 6.55 -13.16
C SER A 14 -4.31 5.29 -12.95
N ASP A 15 -3.64 4.16 -12.72
CA ASP A 15 -4.32 2.88 -12.56
C ASP A 15 -4.89 2.69 -11.14
N TYR A 16 -4.37 3.44 -10.15
CA TYR A 16 -4.72 3.27 -8.73
C TYR A 16 -6.22 3.43 -8.50
N GLU A 17 -6.77 4.54 -8.94
CA GLU A 17 -8.18 4.83 -8.75
C GLU A 17 -9.06 3.88 -9.57
N THR A 18 -8.67 3.61 -10.80
CA THR A 18 -9.42 2.71 -11.71
C THR A 18 -9.50 1.29 -11.16
N ASN A 19 -8.40 0.79 -10.61
CA ASN A 19 -8.35 -0.55 -10.03
C ASN A 19 -9.19 -0.64 -8.74
N ILE A 20 -9.16 0.39 -7.90
CA ILE A 20 -9.99 0.46 -6.70
C ILE A 20 -11.48 0.50 -7.09
N ASP A 21 -11.85 1.31 -8.09
CA ASP A 21 -13.22 1.41 -8.57
C ASP A 21 -13.72 0.07 -9.16
N ALA A 22 -12.86 -0.63 -9.91
CA ALA A 22 -13.20 -1.93 -10.47
C ALA A 22 -13.49 -2.95 -9.36
N LEU A 23 -12.67 -2.99 -8.31
CA LEU A 23 -12.90 -3.88 -7.18
C LEU A 23 -14.13 -3.48 -6.36
N ALA A 24 -14.36 -2.20 -6.17
CA ALA A 24 -15.56 -1.71 -5.49
C ALA A 24 -16.84 -2.06 -6.26
N ALA A 25 -16.81 -1.96 -7.59
CA ALA A 25 -17.93 -2.33 -8.46
C ALA A 25 -18.23 -3.85 -8.43
N GLU A 26 -17.22 -4.67 -8.22
CA GLU A 26 -17.39 -6.12 -8.07
C GLU A 26 -17.98 -6.53 -6.70
N GLY A 27 -18.13 -5.60 -5.76
CA GLY A 27 -18.81 -5.83 -4.49
C GLY A 27 -17.92 -6.40 -3.38
N TYR A 28 -16.61 -6.19 -3.44
CA TYR A 28 -15.71 -6.61 -2.37
C TYR A 28 -15.93 -5.78 -1.09
N ASN A 29 -15.90 -6.44 0.06
CA ASN A 29 -16.13 -5.82 1.36
C ASN A 29 -14.88 -5.16 1.93
N VAL A 30 -13.70 -5.68 1.59
CA VAL A 30 -12.41 -5.19 2.06
C VAL A 30 -11.49 -5.01 0.86
N ILE A 31 -10.87 -3.85 0.75
CA ILE A 31 -9.85 -3.55 -0.25
C ILE A 31 -8.54 -3.22 0.46
N ILE A 32 -7.49 -3.96 0.12
CA ILE A 32 -6.16 -3.75 0.68
C ILE A 32 -5.29 -3.11 -0.39
N THR A 33 -4.78 -1.93 -0.12
CA THR A 33 -3.84 -1.23 -0.98
C THR A 33 -2.42 -1.32 -0.40
N VAL A 34 -1.43 -1.53 -1.25
CA VAL A 34 -0.05 -1.71 -0.84
C VAL A 34 0.84 -0.67 -1.50
N GLY A 35 1.56 0.08 -0.69
CA GLY A 35 2.53 1.07 -1.13
C GLY A 35 2.17 2.49 -0.72
N SER A 36 3.20 3.25 -0.34
CA SER A 36 3.07 4.62 0.13
C SER A 36 2.42 5.56 -0.90
N SER A 37 2.65 5.31 -2.19
CA SER A 37 2.12 6.13 -3.28
C SER A 37 0.60 5.97 -3.48
N MET A 38 -0.01 4.94 -2.91
CA MET A 38 -1.46 4.72 -3.00
C MET A 38 -2.27 5.44 -1.92
N GLY A 39 -1.61 6.16 -1.00
CA GLY A 39 -2.26 6.81 0.14
C GLY A 39 -3.37 7.76 -0.27
N ASP A 40 -3.07 8.69 -1.16
CA ASP A 40 -4.02 9.71 -1.60
C ASP A 40 -5.21 9.10 -2.37
N ALA A 41 -4.93 8.18 -3.29
CA ALA A 41 -5.96 7.49 -4.05
C ALA A 41 -6.88 6.66 -3.12
N THR A 42 -6.31 5.96 -2.15
CA THR A 42 -7.08 5.19 -1.16
C THR A 42 -7.96 6.11 -0.31
N ALA A 43 -7.44 7.25 0.15
CA ALA A 43 -8.21 8.21 0.94
C ALA A 43 -9.38 8.82 0.16
N VAL A 44 -9.16 9.17 -1.10
CA VAL A 44 -10.23 9.68 -1.98
C VAL A 44 -11.32 8.63 -2.18
N LYS A 45 -10.94 7.39 -2.48
CA LYS A 45 -11.89 6.30 -2.71
C LYS A 45 -12.60 5.84 -1.44
N ALA A 46 -11.94 5.87 -0.30
CA ALA A 46 -12.59 5.58 0.97
C ALA A 46 -13.70 6.58 1.33
N LYS A 47 -13.57 7.85 0.94
CA LYS A 47 -14.64 8.84 1.05
C LYS A 47 -15.82 8.55 0.13
N GLN A 48 -15.54 8.04 -1.08
CA GLN A 48 -16.57 7.68 -2.05
C GLN A 48 -17.34 6.42 -1.65
N TYR A 49 -16.65 5.47 -1.03
CA TYR A 49 -17.20 4.16 -0.66
C TYR A 49 -17.17 3.92 0.86
N PRO A 50 -18.03 4.59 1.64
CA PRO A 50 -18.02 4.47 3.11
C PRO A 50 -18.39 3.08 3.62
N ASN A 51 -19.03 2.26 2.80
CA ASN A 51 -19.43 0.89 3.15
C ASN A 51 -18.31 -0.14 2.96
N ILE A 52 -17.23 0.22 2.26
CA ILE A 52 -16.09 -0.64 2.03
C ILE A 52 -15.00 -0.32 3.05
N LYS A 53 -14.40 -1.36 3.61
CA LYS A 53 -13.26 -1.21 4.50
C LYS A 53 -11.98 -1.22 3.68
N PHE A 54 -11.14 -0.24 3.94
CA PHE A 54 -9.83 -0.12 3.31
C PHE A 54 -8.74 -0.42 4.31
N ALA A 55 -7.71 -1.14 3.88
CA ALA A 55 -6.46 -1.28 4.59
C ALA A 55 -5.34 -0.82 3.68
N ILE A 56 -4.45 0.02 4.18
CA ILE A 56 -3.27 0.46 3.43
C ILE A 56 -2.00 0.02 4.13
N VAL A 57 -1.08 -0.51 3.35
CA VAL A 57 0.23 -0.96 3.81
C VAL A 57 1.29 0.08 3.42
N ASP A 58 2.20 0.39 4.34
CA ASP A 58 3.30 1.34 4.18
C ASP A 58 2.85 2.81 3.99
N ASN A 59 1.73 3.21 4.57
CA ASN A 59 1.33 4.62 4.55
C ASN A 59 0.64 5.02 5.86
N ALA A 60 1.24 5.96 6.59
CA ALA A 60 0.74 6.45 7.87
C ALA A 60 -0.33 7.56 7.73
N HIS A 61 -0.42 8.18 6.56
CA HIS A 61 -1.25 9.39 6.37
C HIS A 61 -2.61 9.11 5.73
N ALA A 62 -2.90 7.85 5.40
CA ALA A 62 -4.16 7.48 4.76
C ALA A 62 -5.38 7.68 5.67
N ASP A 63 -5.15 7.76 6.98
CA ASP A 63 -6.26 7.76 7.95
C ASP A 63 -7.11 9.03 7.90
N GLY A 64 -6.57 10.18 7.56
CA GLY A 64 -7.28 11.45 7.33
C GLY A 64 -8.56 11.70 8.16
N GLY A 65 -8.73 10.99 9.30
CA GLY A 65 -9.95 10.99 10.10
C GLY A 65 -11.07 10.08 9.55
N LEU A 66 -10.79 9.24 8.58
CA LEU A 66 -11.75 8.29 8.01
C LEU A 66 -11.79 7.02 8.85
N THR A 67 -12.98 6.63 9.28
CA THR A 67 -13.19 5.45 10.13
C THR A 67 -13.12 4.12 9.38
N ASN A 68 -13.13 4.16 8.05
CA ASN A 68 -13.12 2.98 7.19
C ASN A 68 -11.75 2.67 6.56
N ILE A 69 -10.69 3.38 6.97
CA ILE A 69 -9.30 3.09 6.57
C ILE A 69 -8.51 2.63 7.80
N THR A 70 -7.70 1.60 7.61
CA THR A 70 -6.73 1.13 8.60
C THR A 70 -5.34 1.14 7.98
N SER A 71 -4.40 1.83 8.62
CA SER A 71 -3.00 1.88 8.20
C SER A 71 -2.21 0.76 8.85
N LEU A 72 -1.45 0.03 8.05
CA LEU A 72 -0.55 -1.03 8.47
C LEU A 72 0.88 -0.58 8.22
N MET A 73 1.61 -0.30 9.29
CA MET A 73 2.98 0.21 9.24
C MET A 73 3.99 -0.85 9.67
N PHE A 74 5.17 -0.79 9.09
CA PHE A 74 6.32 -1.59 9.49
C PHE A 74 7.35 -0.71 10.18
N ALA A 75 8.20 -1.31 11.00
CA ALA A 75 9.33 -0.63 11.65
C ALA A 75 10.50 -0.42 10.66
N GLU A 76 10.28 0.40 9.64
CA GLU A 76 11.21 0.66 8.54
C GLU A 76 12.50 1.34 9.02
N ASP A 77 12.42 2.16 10.07
CA ASP A 77 13.52 2.81 10.74
C ASP A 77 14.56 1.79 11.25
N GLN A 78 14.11 0.67 11.78
CA GLN A 78 15.00 -0.39 12.26
C GLN A 78 15.75 -1.08 11.11
N VAL A 79 15.05 -1.38 10.04
CA VAL A 79 15.65 -1.97 8.82
C VAL A 79 16.61 -0.98 8.16
N GLY A 80 16.22 0.29 8.07
CA GLY A 80 17.06 1.37 7.55
C GLY A 80 18.33 1.57 8.36
N PHE A 81 18.25 1.51 9.69
CA PHE A 81 19.41 1.58 10.58
C PHE A 81 20.39 0.43 10.34
N LEU A 82 19.89 -0.81 10.28
CA LEU A 82 20.72 -1.99 10.03
C LEU A 82 21.40 -1.94 8.66
N ALA A 83 20.66 -1.53 7.63
CA ALA A 83 21.21 -1.35 6.29
C ALA A 83 22.27 -0.26 6.25
N GLY A 84 22.06 0.86 6.95
CA GLY A 84 23.01 1.96 7.07
C GLY A 84 24.31 1.55 7.76
N VAL A 85 24.22 0.82 8.86
CA VAL A 85 25.38 0.27 9.57
C VAL A 85 26.18 -0.67 8.67
N LEU A 86 25.51 -1.55 7.93
CA LEU A 86 26.14 -2.47 6.99
C LEU A 86 26.84 -1.73 5.83
N ALA A 87 26.21 -0.69 5.30
CA ALA A 87 26.77 0.14 4.22
C ALA A 87 27.99 0.95 4.66
N ALA A 88 28.04 1.37 5.95
CA ALA A 88 29.15 2.13 6.53
C ALA A 88 30.38 1.26 6.84
N CYS A 89 30.27 -0.06 6.80
CA CYS A 89 31.40 -0.95 7.04
C CYS A 89 32.45 -0.82 5.92
N PRO A 90 33.75 -0.65 6.28
CA PRO A 90 34.82 -0.54 5.29
C PRO A 90 34.88 -1.76 4.37
N GLY A 91 34.99 -1.52 3.05
CA GLY A 91 35.13 -2.58 2.04
C GLY A 91 33.85 -2.98 1.30
N ARG A 92 32.70 -2.35 1.59
CA ARG A 92 31.45 -2.60 0.88
C ARG A 92 30.94 -1.37 0.13
N ALA A 93 31.74 -0.88 -0.82
CA ALA A 93 31.46 0.35 -1.55
C ALA A 93 30.33 0.24 -2.61
N SER A 94 29.67 -0.89 -2.73
CA SER A 94 28.65 -1.13 -3.79
C SER A 94 27.30 -1.51 -3.20
N PHE A 95 26.78 -0.77 -2.21
CA PHE A 95 25.43 -0.98 -1.75
C PHE A 95 24.47 -0.06 -2.53
N ALA A 96 23.85 -0.60 -3.55
CA ALA A 96 22.77 0.09 -4.25
C ALA A 96 21.46 -0.18 -3.48
N LEU A 97 20.90 0.85 -2.85
CA LEU A 97 19.53 0.83 -2.40
C LEU A 97 18.63 0.79 -3.64
N SER A 98 18.24 -0.42 -4.03
CA SER A 98 17.20 -0.56 -5.05
C SER A 98 15.90 -0.01 -4.50
N PRO A 99 15.21 0.91 -5.20
CA PRO A 99 13.91 1.37 -4.75
C PRO A 99 12.94 0.18 -4.70
N VAL A 100 12.48 -0.14 -3.51
CA VAL A 100 11.62 -1.29 -3.21
C VAL A 100 10.21 -1.13 -3.78
N CYS A 101 9.85 0.04 -4.27
CA CYS A 101 8.50 0.37 -4.73
C CYS A 101 8.26 0.16 -6.23
N ARG A 102 8.64 -0.98 -6.80
CA ARG A 102 8.33 -1.21 -8.22
C ARG A 102 6.97 -1.85 -8.49
N HIS A 103 6.33 -2.42 -7.49
CA HIS A 103 5.07 -3.15 -7.70
C HIS A 103 4.06 -2.75 -6.63
N LEU A 104 3.18 -1.84 -6.99
CA LEU A 104 2.03 -1.49 -6.18
C LEU A 104 0.89 -2.46 -6.49
N GLN A 105 0.41 -3.14 -5.48
CA GLN A 105 -0.64 -4.14 -5.62
C GLN A 105 -1.88 -3.71 -4.86
N VAL A 106 -3.03 -3.95 -5.44
CA VAL A 106 -4.33 -3.84 -4.77
C VAL A 106 -4.89 -5.24 -4.59
N ILE A 107 -5.12 -5.62 -3.35
CA ILE A 107 -5.68 -6.92 -2.99
C ILE A 107 -7.07 -6.67 -2.42
N ALA A 108 -8.06 -7.39 -2.91
CA ALA A 108 -9.43 -7.32 -2.42
C ALA A 108 -9.94 -8.68 -1.96
N THR A 109 -10.73 -8.66 -0.92
CA THR A 109 -11.42 -9.83 -0.37
C THR A 109 -12.90 -9.60 -0.12
#